data_7527f60cf04890b89d30548780aff4fb
#
_entry.id   7527f60cf04890b89d30548780aff4fb
#
_cell.length_a   1.000
_cell.length_b   1.000
_cell.length_c   1.000
_cell.angle_alpha   90.00
_cell.angle_beta   90.00
_cell.angle_gamma   90.00
#
_symmetry.space_group_name_H-M   'P 1'
#
loop_
_entity.id
_entity.type
_entity.pdbx_description
1 polymer ?
#
loop_
_entity_poly.entity_id
_entity_poly.type
_entity_poly.pdbx_seq_one_letter_code
_entity_poly.pdbx_strand_id
1 'polypeptide(L)'
;MLQWLVPVYQLSAAEPRLLSWVRLSISPQRFLFPVIQTWPTSSPSGETLLVVRDGDQAVFMNELRHRSGTAMKLRFPVSRKDLPAAVALRSDVPGQVIGRDHRDVPVVAAYRGVAGTDWRVVAKIDREEVLAPVHVLAWWVAGVITLAMLALGVVLALFWRHIRQTHQWREWVQRQRTDRLMEQFFSLPFVGIATIDLDKREWGRINQQFVDIVGLSFERMRTMTWASLVSETDRLRD
;
A
#
# COMPACT_ATOMS: atom_id res chain seq x y z
N MET A 1 -7.84 18.31 49.63
CA MET A 1 -9.20 17.98 50.11
C MET A 1 -10.19 18.88 49.42
N LEU A 2 -11.22 18.31 48.80
CA LEU A 2 -12.36 19.06 48.30
C LEU A 2 -13.27 19.37 49.46
N GLN A 3 -13.67 20.62 49.58
CA GLN A 3 -14.54 21.06 50.70
C GLN A 3 -15.77 21.71 50.11
N TRP A 4 -16.93 21.28 50.59
CA TRP A 4 -18.20 21.93 50.34
C TRP A 4 -18.76 22.49 51.62
N LEU A 5 -19.24 23.71 51.53
CA LEU A 5 -19.97 24.35 52.62
C LEU A 5 -21.46 24.31 52.28
N VAL A 6 -22.20 23.56 53.05
CA VAL A 6 -23.66 23.43 52.91
C VAL A 6 -24.34 24.26 53.98
N PRO A 7 -25.10 25.29 53.63
CA PRO A 7 -25.83 26.08 54.61
C PRO A 7 -26.98 25.25 55.19
N VAL A 8 -27.14 25.30 56.51
CA VAL A 8 -28.22 24.66 57.17
C VAL A 8 -29.20 25.77 57.70
N TYR A 9 -30.42 25.67 57.23
CA TYR A 9 -31.48 26.63 57.60
C TYR A 9 -32.49 26.03 58.57
N GLN A 10 -32.93 26.83 59.48
CA GLN A 10 -34.11 26.52 60.24
C GLN A 10 -35.37 26.82 59.46
N LEU A 11 -36.18 25.81 59.19
CA LEU A 11 -37.49 25.98 58.56
C LEU A 11 -38.44 26.58 59.55
N SER A 12 -38.67 27.88 59.55
CA SER A 12 -39.69 28.60 60.28
C SER A 12 -40.76 29.09 59.34
N ALA A 13 -41.96 29.26 59.80
CA ALA A 13 -43.14 29.59 58.99
C ALA A 13 -43.10 30.98 58.34
N ALA A 14 -42.16 31.85 58.69
CA ALA A 14 -42.07 33.20 58.14
C ALA A 14 -40.87 33.42 57.20
N GLU A 15 -39.65 33.00 57.56
CA GLU A 15 -38.43 33.10 56.71
C GLU A 15 -37.41 32.06 57.16
N PRO A 16 -36.68 31.44 56.21
CA PRO A 16 -35.62 30.49 56.53
C PRO A 16 -34.42 31.21 57.17
N ARG A 17 -34.12 30.91 58.40
CA ARG A 17 -32.98 31.48 59.11
C ARG A 17 -31.79 30.58 59.07
N LEU A 18 -30.63 31.10 58.53
CA LEU A 18 -29.37 30.39 58.55
C LEU A 18 -28.91 30.05 59.94
N LEU A 19 -28.78 28.77 60.30
CA LEU A 19 -28.31 28.27 61.58
C LEU A 19 -26.82 28.02 61.63
N SER A 20 -26.31 27.35 60.65
CA SER A 20 -24.91 26.94 60.61
C SER A 20 -24.46 26.54 59.21
N TRP A 21 -23.16 26.23 59.03
CA TRP A 21 -22.58 25.68 57.87
C TRP A 21 -22.03 24.30 58.16
N VAL A 22 -22.40 23.33 57.39
CA VAL A 22 -21.80 21.99 57.43
C VAL A 22 -20.69 21.95 56.34
N ARG A 23 -19.46 21.67 56.78
CA ARG A 23 -18.32 21.49 55.92
C ARG A 23 -18.14 20.00 55.61
N LEU A 24 -18.38 19.64 54.33
CA LEU A 24 -18.10 18.32 53.83
C LEU A 24 -16.69 18.32 53.27
N SER A 25 -15.82 17.47 53.79
CA SER A 25 -14.44 17.29 53.27
C SER A 25 -14.30 15.91 52.64
N ILE A 26 -14.04 15.89 51.37
CA ILE A 26 -13.85 14.64 50.59
C ILE A 26 -12.40 14.54 50.14
N SER A 27 -11.80 13.37 50.31
CA SER A 27 -10.48 13.09 49.79
C SER A 27 -10.58 12.70 48.30
N PRO A 28 -10.06 13.52 47.35
CA PRO A 28 -10.11 13.20 45.92
C PRO A 28 -9.39 11.91 45.61
N GLN A 29 -8.32 11.58 46.35
CA GLN A 29 -7.52 10.37 46.17
C GLN A 29 -8.33 9.08 46.37
N ARG A 30 -9.32 9.09 47.27
CA ARG A 30 -10.11 7.89 47.57
C ARG A 30 -11.32 7.69 46.66
N PHE A 31 -11.83 8.75 46.09
CA PHE A 31 -13.07 8.68 45.31
C PHE A 31 -12.91 9.15 43.88
N LEU A 32 -12.43 10.37 43.67
CA LEU A 32 -12.44 11.00 42.37
C LEU A 32 -11.34 10.44 41.45
N PHE A 33 -10.10 10.29 41.94
CA PHE A 33 -8.98 9.88 41.14
C PHE A 33 -9.11 8.44 40.61
N PRO A 34 -9.55 7.43 41.38
CA PRO A 34 -9.79 6.10 40.81
C PRO A 34 -10.78 6.08 39.65
N VAL A 35 -11.85 6.88 39.75
CA VAL A 35 -12.86 7.00 38.70
C VAL A 35 -12.27 7.64 37.43
N ILE A 36 -11.49 8.70 37.57
CA ILE A 36 -10.86 9.41 36.44
C ILE A 36 -9.76 8.59 35.81
N GLN A 37 -9.02 7.80 36.57
CA GLN A 37 -7.93 6.96 36.11
C GLN A 37 -8.39 5.71 35.35
N THR A 38 -9.68 5.35 35.48
CA THR A 38 -10.25 4.22 34.76
C THR A 38 -10.48 4.61 33.32
N TRP A 39 -9.68 4.04 32.39
CA TRP A 39 -9.89 4.19 30.95
C TRP A 39 -10.92 3.15 30.48
N PRO A 40 -11.90 3.52 29.64
CA PRO A 40 -13.00 2.62 29.26
C PRO A 40 -12.60 1.44 28.40
N THR A 41 -11.44 1.51 27.77
CA THR A 41 -10.89 0.46 26.90
C THR A 41 -9.48 0.09 27.32
N SER A 42 -9.00 -1.09 26.91
CA SER A 42 -7.58 -1.43 27.08
C SER A 42 -6.72 -0.52 26.24
N SER A 43 -6.00 0.39 26.89
CA SER A 43 -5.10 1.34 26.25
C SER A 43 -3.83 1.50 27.09
N PRO A 44 -2.65 1.27 26.53
CA PRO A 44 -1.38 1.49 27.21
C PRO A 44 -1.07 2.98 27.48
N SER A 45 -1.53 3.90 26.61
CA SER A 45 -1.22 5.32 26.72
C SER A 45 -2.41 6.20 27.10
N GLY A 46 -3.63 5.64 27.09
CA GLY A 46 -4.85 6.37 27.42
C GLY A 46 -4.81 6.89 28.84
N GLU A 47 -5.09 8.18 29.01
CA GLU A 47 -5.03 8.88 30.27
C GLU A 47 -6.08 9.99 30.36
N THR A 48 -6.75 10.09 31.49
CA THR A 48 -7.67 11.18 31.78
C THR A 48 -7.04 12.15 32.77
N LEU A 49 -7.03 13.41 32.41
CA LEU A 49 -6.48 14.52 33.19
C LEU A 49 -7.61 15.40 33.71
N LEU A 50 -7.48 15.84 34.91
CA LEU A 50 -8.32 16.92 35.48
C LEU A 50 -7.43 18.14 35.67
N VAL A 51 -7.78 19.24 35.03
CA VAL A 51 -6.97 20.47 35.06
C VAL A 51 -7.82 21.67 35.50
N VAL A 52 -7.16 22.59 36.20
CA VAL A 52 -7.75 23.86 36.64
C VAL A 52 -6.78 24.99 36.26
N ARG A 53 -7.35 26.16 36.03
CA ARG A 53 -6.57 27.38 35.82
C ARG A 53 -6.21 28.05 37.13
N ASP A 54 -4.94 28.33 37.36
CA ASP A 54 -4.43 29.11 38.49
C ASP A 54 -3.59 30.26 37.95
N GLY A 55 -4.18 31.42 37.78
CA GLY A 55 -3.60 32.55 37.08
C GLY A 55 -3.26 32.21 35.62
N ASP A 56 -2.00 32.28 35.26
CA ASP A 56 -1.49 31.93 33.92
C ASP A 56 -1.00 30.47 33.82
N GLN A 57 -1.28 29.65 34.84
CA GLN A 57 -0.83 28.26 34.88
C GLN A 57 -2.01 27.29 34.75
N ALA A 58 -1.78 26.23 34.00
CA ALA A 58 -2.60 25.03 33.97
C ALA A 58 -2.07 24.08 35.05
N VAL A 59 -2.85 23.82 36.10
CA VAL A 59 -2.52 22.94 37.21
C VAL A 59 -3.19 21.60 37.03
N PHE A 60 -2.43 20.50 37.09
CA PHE A 60 -2.93 19.15 37.03
C PHE A 60 -3.41 18.71 38.42
N MET A 61 -4.69 18.37 38.52
CA MET A 61 -5.34 18.05 39.80
C MET A 61 -5.10 16.62 40.24
N ASN A 62 -5.00 15.66 39.31
CA ASN A 62 -4.82 14.24 39.57
C ASN A 62 -3.39 13.79 39.31
N GLU A 63 -3.05 12.61 39.85
CA GLU A 63 -1.81 11.93 39.51
C GLU A 63 -1.86 11.48 38.02
N LEU A 64 -0.73 11.62 37.34
CA LEU A 64 -0.57 11.21 35.98
C LEU A 64 -0.09 9.76 35.90
N ARG A 65 -0.58 9.02 34.90
CA ARG A 65 -0.25 7.61 34.71
C ARG A 65 1.23 7.35 34.54
N HIS A 66 1.90 8.24 33.80
CA HIS A 66 3.31 8.09 33.44
C HIS A 66 4.28 8.95 34.28
N ARG A 67 3.79 9.63 35.29
CA ARG A 67 4.60 10.50 36.17
C ARG A 67 3.97 10.64 37.53
N SER A 68 4.67 10.18 38.57
CA SER A 68 4.23 10.27 39.96
C SER A 68 4.49 11.65 40.57
N GLY A 69 3.78 12.00 41.60
CA GLY A 69 3.95 13.25 42.33
C GLY A 69 3.48 14.49 41.58
N THR A 70 2.57 14.32 40.63
CA THR A 70 2.06 15.40 39.77
C THR A 70 0.82 16.10 40.30
N ALA A 71 0.03 15.41 41.09
CA ALA A 71 -1.24 15.95 41.64
C ALA A 71 -1.03 17.27 42.37
N MET A 72 -1.69 18.33 41.91
CA MET A 72 -1.63 19.71 42.42
C MET A 72 -0.25 20.38 42.31
N LYS A 73 0.77 19.70 41.79
CA LYS A 73 2.15 20.19 41.72
C LYS A 73 2.61 20.51 40.31
N LEU A 74 2.19 19.68 39.35
CA LEU A 74 2.58 19.87 37.93
C LEU A 74 1.83 21.07 37.37
N ARG A 75 2.59 22.00 36.79
CA ARG A 75 2.09 23.25 36.23
C ARG A 75 2.73 23.51 34.87
N PHE A 76 1.94 24.04 33.95
CA PHE A 76 2.42 24.54 32.65
C PHE A 76 1.74 25.88 32.34
N PRO A 77 2.41 26.75 31.56
CA PRO A 77 1.78 28.00 31.15
C PRO A 77 0.54 27.74 30.27
N VAL A 78 -0.55 28.44 30.54
CA VAL A 78 -1.80 28.38 29.73
C VAL A 78 -1.55 28.88 28.30
N SER A 79 -0.49 29.69 28.09
CA SER A 79 -0.06 30.16 26.77
C SER A 79 0.51 29.06 25.86
N ARG A 80 0.86 27.89 26.41
CA ARG A 80 1.41 26.77 25.64
C ARG A 80 0.33 26.22 24.68
N LYS A 81 0.52 26.48 23.38
CA LYS A 81 -0.53 26.21 22.35
C LYS A 81 -0.68 24.75 21.99
N ASP A 82 0.37 23.97 22.14
CA ASP A 82 0.46 22.55 21.79
C ASP A 82 0.02 21.61 22.91
N LEU A 83 -0.11 22.11 24.16
CA LEU A 83 -0.50 21.30 25.31
C LEU A 83 -2.04 21.19 25.43
N PRO A 84 -2.64 19.99 25.32
CA PRO A 84 -4.09 19.79 25.39
C PRO A 84 -4.72 20.39 26.67
N ALA A 85 -4.06 20.28 27.82
CA ALA A 85 -4.51 20.87 29.07
C ALA A 85 -4.63 22.41 28.98
N ALA A 86 -3.67 23.07 28.35
CA ALA A 86 -3.69 24.51 28.17
C ALA A 86 -4.74 24.95 27.14
N VAL A 87 -4.94 24.16 26.09
CA VAL A 87 -6.02 24.39 25.09
C VAL A 87 -7.39 24.27 25.75
N ALA A 88 -7.60 23.23 26.55
CA ALA A 88 -8.86 23.01 27.26
C ALA A 88 -9.24 24.18 28.20
N LEU A 89 -8.26 24.80 28.86
CA LEU A 89 -8.47 25.93 29.75
C LEU A 89 -8.73 27.27 29.05
N ARG A 90 -8.44 27.36 27.76
CA ARG A 90 -8.75 28.53 26.93
C ARG A 90 -10.07 28.43 26.18
N SER A 91 -10.72 27.26 26.24
CA SER A 91 -11.98 27.02 25.54
C SER A 91 -13.10 26.73 26.55
N ASP A 92 -14.20 27.39 26.33
CA ASP A 92 -15.43 27.12 27.14
C ASP A 92 -16.31 26.06 26.46
N VAL A 93 -16.01 25.68 25.24
CA VAL A 93 -16.74 24.69 24.45
C VAL A 93 -15.97 23.37 24.41
N PRO A 94 -16.66 22.22 24.54
CA PRO A 94 -16.03 20.93 24.33
C PRO A 94 -15.35 20.84 22.96
N GLY A 95 -14.20 20.19 22.89
CA GLY A 95 -13.45 20.11 21.65
C GLY A 95 -12.42 18.99 21.62
N GLN A 96 -11.71 18.92 20.50
CA GLN A 96 -10.62 17.99 20.27
C GLN A 96 -9.37 18.77 19.84
N VAL A 97 -8.22 18.23 20.16
CA VAL A 97 -6.93 18.82 19.77
C VAL A 97 -5.89 17.73 19.55
N ILE A 98 -5.08 17.93 18.53
CA ILE A 98 -3.84 17.18 18.33
C ILE A 98 -2.72 18.07 18.85
N GLY A 99 -1.92 17.55 19.77
CA GLY A 99 -0.87 18.34 20.41
C GLY A 99 0.22 17.46 21.01
N ARG A 100 0.97 18.02 21.96
CA ARG A 100 1.99 17.30 22.72
C ARG A 100 1.61 17.30 24.20
N ASP A 101 1.77 16.17 24.84
CA ASP A 101 1.46 16.05 26.27
C ASP A 101 2.58 16.61 27.15
N HIS A 102 2.49 16.38 28.44
CA HIS A 102 3.49 16.77 29.42
C HIS A 102 4.83 16.04 29.30
N ARG A 103 4.88 14.94 28.50
CA ARG A 103 6.08 14.16 28.17
C ARG A 103 6.68 14.59 26.81
N ASP A 104 6.07 15.57 26.16
CA ASP A 104 6.38 16.01 24.79
C ASP A 104 6.06 14.95 23.72
N VAL A 105 5.20 13.98 24.03
CA VAL A 105 4.71 12.95 23.12
C VAL A 105 3.51 13.48 22.31
N PRO A 106 3.45 13.24 20.97
CA PRO A 106 2.29 13.59 20.17
C PRO A 106 1.05 12.81 20.62
N VAL A 107 -0.03 13.51 20.94
CA VAL A 107 -1.28 12.94 21.43
C VAL A 107 -2.48 13.48 20.68
N VAL A 108 -3.54 12.69 20.66
CA VAL A 108 -4.90 13.12 20.33
C VAL A 108 -5.65 13.27 21.64
N ALA A 109 -6.29 14.40 21.86
CA ALA A 109 -7.01 14.66 23.10
C ALA A 109 -8.39 15.27 22.82
N ALA A 110 -9.33 14.90 23.67
CA ALA A 110 -10.65 15.53 23.75
C ALA A 110 -10.79 16.19 25.12
N TYR A 111 -11.49 17.31 25.17
CA TYR A 111 -11.68 18.05 26.41
C TYR A 111 -13.10 18.60 26.56
N ARG A 112 -13.52 18.76 27.81
CA ARG A 112 -14.81 19.41 28.18
C ARG A 112 -14.72 20.03 29.54
N GLY A 113 -15.58 21.02 29.80
CA GLY A 113 -15.79 21.58 31.10
C GLY A 113 -16.57 20.64 32.02
N VAL A 114 -16.32 20.73 33.34
CA VAL A 114 -17.10 20.06 34.36
C VAL A 114 -18.14 21.05 34.88
N ALA A 115 -19.42 20.72 34.74
CA ALA A 115 -20.50 21.61 35.12
C ALA A 115 -20.43 22.05 36.61
N GLY A 116 -20.64 23.33 36.88
CA GLY A 116 -20.59 23.91 38.23
C GLY A 116 -19.18 24.07 38.79
N THR A 117 -18.12 23.94 37.97
CA THR A 117 -16.74 24.11 38.41
C THR A 117 -15.90 24.80 37.32
N ASP A 118 -14.71 25.29 37.68
CA ASP A 118 -13.70 25.81 36.76
C ASP A 118 -12.78 24.71 36.20
N TRP A 119 -13.16 23.46 36.39
CA TRP A 119 -12.35 22.32 35.99
C TRP A 119 -12.58 21.94 34.55
N ARG A 120 -11.52 21.42 33.92
CA ARG A 120 -11.60 20.80 32.60
C ARG A 120 -11.13 19.36 32.69
N VAL A 121 -11.89 18.44 32.11
CA VAL A 121 -11.47 17.06 31.89
C VAL A 121 -10.86 16.99 30.52
N VAL A 122 -9.68 16.39 30.44
CA VAL A 122 -8.96 16.12 29.17
C VAL A 122 -8.67 14.64 29.13
N ALA A 123 -9.21 13.96 28.11
CA ALA A 123 -8.91 12.57 27.79
C ALA A 123 -7.92 12.56 26.63
N LYS A 124 -6.77 11.92 26.79
CA LYS A 124 -5.73 11.85 25.76
C LYS A 124 -5.28 10.42 25.52
N ILE A 125 -4.82 10.18 24.31
CA ILE A 125 -4.19 8.93 23.88
C ILE A 125 -3.01 9.26 22.96
N ASP A 126 -1.95 8.48 23.00
CA ASP A 126 -0.79 8.71 22.13
C ASP A 126 -1.21 8.50 20.67
N ARG A 127 -0.79 9.43 19.79
CA ARG A 127 -1.14 9.39 18.36
C ARG A 127 -0.67 8.11 17.69
N GLU A 128 0.46 7.59 18.11
CA GLU A 128 1.03 6.36 17.59
C GLU A 128 0.16 5.14 17.87
N GLU A 129 -0.42 5.07 19.10
CA GLU A 129 -1.37 4.03 19.47
C GLU A 129 -2.64 4.07 18.59
N VAL A 130 -3.16 5.27 18.33
CA VAL A 130 -4.35 5.44 17.45
C VAL A 130 -4.05 5.00 16.03
N LEU A 131 -2.84 5.23 15.53
CA LEU A 131 -2.45 4.92 14.16
C LEU A 131 -1.92 3.48 13.98
N ALA A 132 -1.54 2.80 15.05
CA ALA A 132 -0.99 1.45 14.99
C ALA A 132 -1.85 0.46 14.16
N PRO A 133 -3.17 0.36 14.36
CA PRO A 133 -4.00 -0.56 13.57
C PRO A 133 -4.05 -0.17 12.08
N VAL A 134 -3.94 1.13 11.76
CA VAL A 134 -3.91 1.61 10.37
C VAL A 134 -2.61 1.19 9.69
N HIS A 135 -1.48 1.29 10.39
CA HIS A 135 -0.19 0.84 9.85
C HIS A 135 -0.19 -0.67 9.57
N VAL A 136 -0.71 -1.47 10.49
CA VAL A 136 -0.85 -2.93 10.29
C VAL A 136 -1.68 -3.23 9.05
N LEU A 137 -2.83 -2.59 8.90
CA LEU A 137 -3.69 -2.75 7.72
C LEU A 137 -2.97 -2.33 6.43
N ALA A 138 -2.25 -1.20 6.46
CA ALA A 138 -1.50 -0.71 5.30
C ALA A 138 -0.43 -1.72 4.83
N TRP A 139 0.29 -2.34 5.76
CA TRP A 139 1.28 -3.38 5.44
C TRP A 139 0.62 -4.63 4.84
N TRP A 140 -0.52 -5.06 5.35
CA TRP A 140 -1.28 -6.18 4.76
C TRP A 140 -1.73 -5.88 3.34
N VAL A 141 -2.30 -4.70 3.11
CA VAL A 141 -2.73 -4.26 1.78
C VAL A 141 -1.55 -4.18 0.80
N ALA A 142 -0.43 -3.58 1.23
CA ALA A 142 0.79 -3.53 0.43
C ALA A 142 1.31 -4.93 0.07
N GLY A 143 1.29 -5.86 1.02
CA GLY A 143 1.69 -7.26 0.81
C GLY A 143 0.82 -7.97 -0.23
N VAL A 144 -0.50 -7.83 -0.13
CA VAL A 144 -1.45 -8.41 -1.10
C VAL A 144 -1.25 -7.84 -2.50
N ILE A 145 -1.10 -6.52 -2.62
CA ILE A 145 -0.85 -5.86 -3.92
C ILE A 145 0.46 -6.37 -4.54
N THR A 146 1.52 -6.45 -3.74
CA THR A 146 2.82 -6.94 -4.22
C THR A 146 2.72 -8.38 -4.72
N LEU A 147 2.04 -9.26 -3.97
CA LEU A 147 1.83 -10.65 -4.38
C LEU A 147 1.01 -10.75 -5.67
N ALA A 148 -0.05 -9.95 -5.81
CA ALA A 148 -0.87 -9.90 -7.02
C ALA A 148 -0.06 -9.44 -8.24
N MET A 149 0.81 -8.43 -8.09
CA MET A 149 1.69 -7.96 -9.16
C MET A 149 2.72 -9.02 -9.57
N LEU A 150 3.30 -9.74 -8.62
CA LEU A 150 4.20 -10.86 -8.91
C LEU A 150 3.49 -11.99 -9.66
N ALA A 151 2.28 -12.37 -9.20
CA ALA A 151 1.47 -13.38 -9.87
C ALA A 151 1.14 -12.99 -11.32
N LEU A 152 0.74 -11.73 -11.54
CA LEU A 152 0.48 -11.20 -12.87
C LEU A 152 1.75 -11.25 -13.75
N GLY A 153 2.90 -10.87 -13.20
CA GLY A 153 4.19 -10.95 -13.90
C GLY A 153 4.53 -12.38 -14.33
N VAL A 154 4.31 -13.37 -13.47
CA VAL A 154 4.51 -14.79 -13.80
C VAL A 154 3.56 -15.24 -14.92
N VAL A 155 2.27 -14.88 -14.82
CA VAL A 155 1.28 -15.23 -15.87
C VAL A 155 1.68 -14.64 -17.22
N LEU A 156 2.08 -13.37 -17.25
CA LEU A 156 2.53 -12.70 -18.47
C LEU A 156 3.80 -13.36 -19.03
N ALA A 157 4.76 -13.71 -18.19
CA ALA A 157 5.99 -14.39 -18.61
C ALA A 157 5.69 -15.78 -19.22
N LEU A 158 4.80 -16.56 -18.61
CA LEU A 158 4.35 -17.85 -19.12
C LEU A 158 3.59 -17.70 -20.44
N PHE A 159 2.74 -16.70 -20.55
CA PHE A 159 2.01 -16.38 -21.78
C PHE A 159 2.96 -16.00 -22.93
N TRP A 160 3.94 -15.14 -22.66
CA TRP A 160 4.98 -14.80 -23.63
C TRP A 160 5.81 -16.01 -24.06
N ARG A 161 6.18 -16.87 -23.13
CA ARG A 161 6.90 -18.11 -23.41
C ARG A 161 6.07 -19.03 -24.32
N HIS A 162 4.78 -19.17 -24.02
CA HIS A 162 3.87 -19.98 -24.83
C HIS A 162 3.72 -19.45 -26.26
N ILE A 163 3.53 -18.15 -26.44
CA ILE A 163 3.44 -17.51 -27.76
C ILE A 163 4.73 -17.74 -28.57
N ARG A 164 5.90 -17.54 -27.96
CA ARG A 164 7.19 -17.77 -28.66
C ARG A 164 7.34 -19.21 -29.13
N GLN A 165 6.94 -20.19 -28.34
CA GLN A 165 7.00 -21.60 -28.71
C GLN A 165 6.07 -21.92 -29.89
N THR A 166 4.87 -21.38 -29.93
CA THR A 166 3.90 -21.63 -31.00
C THR A 166 4.36 -21.02 -32.33
N HIS A 167 5.02 -19.86 -32.33
CA HIS A 167 5.59 -19.25 -33.54
C HIS A 167 6.74 -20.09 -34.15
N GLN A 168 7.67 -20.55 -33.35
CA GLN A 168 8.77 -21.39 -33.78
C GLN A 168 8.29 -22.71 -34.39
N TRP A 169 7.26 -23.31 -33.75
CA TRP A 169 6.68 -24.56 -34.28
C TRP A 169 6.01 -24.39 -35.64
N ARG A 170 5.31 -23.28 -35.89
CA ARG A 170 4.67 -22.99 -37.18
C ARG A 170 5.69 -22.79 -38.31
N GLU A 171 6.76 -22.07 -38.08
CA GLU A 171 7.82 -21.86 -39.05
C GLU A 171 8.51 -23.18 -39.40
N TRP A 172 8.78 -24.04 -38.43
CA TRP A 172 9.38 -25.35 -38.65
C TRP A 172 8.49 -26.26 -39.50
N VAL A 173 7.17 -26.30 -39.19
CA VAL A 173 6.22 -27.11 -39.98
C VAL A 173 6.08 -26.60 -41.39
N GLN A 174 6.11 -25.30 -41.65
CA GLN A 174 6.04 -24.74 -43.00
C GLN A 174 7.29 -25.08 -43.79
N ARG A 175 8.49 -24.97 -43.25
CA ARG A 175 9.73 -25.36 -43.90
C ARG A 175 9.70 -26.83 -44.30
N GLN A 176 9.31 -27.73 -43.42
CA GLN A 176 9.22 -29.15 -43.77
C GLN A 176 8.21 -29.47 -44.89
N ARG A 177 7.10 -28.75 -44.97
CA ARG A 177 6.13 -28.91 -46.05
C ARG A 177 6.71 -28.48 -47.40
N THR A 178 7.42 -27.36 -47.44
CA THR A 178 8.03 -26.86 -48.64
C THR A 178 9.11 -27.82 -49.15
N ASP A 179 9.94 -28.32 -48.23
CA ASP A 179 11.00 -29.29 -48.61
C ASP A 179 10.41 -30.59 -49.14
N ARG A 180 9.39 -31.15 -48.54
CA ARG A 180 8.70 -32.36 -49.02
C ARG A 180 8.04 -32.15 -50.38
N LEU A 181 7.41 -31.01 -50.60
CA LEU A 181 6.82 -30.69 -51.91
C LEU A 181 7.89 -30.59 -52.97
N MET A 182 9.00 -29.93 -52.67
CA MET A 182 10.15 -29.87 -53.61
C MET A 182 10.72 -31.25 -53.90
N GLU A 183 10.87 -32.13 -52.91
CA GLU A 183 11.30 -33.51 -53.16
C GLU A 183 10.33 -34.29 -54.03
N GLN A 184 9.02 -34.16 -53.79
CA GLN A 184 8.00 -34.78 -54.62
C GLN A 184 8.02 -34.26 -56.05
N PHE A 185 8.22 -32.97 -56.30
CA PHE A 185 8.37 -32.41 -57.62
C PHE A 185 9.60 -32.95 -58.31
N PHE A 186 10.76 -33.01 -57.63
CA PHE A 186 12.01 -33.55 -58.17
C PHE A 186 11.95 -35.05 -58.45
N SER A 187 11.03 -35.78 -57.84
CA SER A 187 10.84 -37.24 -58.05
C SER A 187 9.83 -37.59 -59.12
N LEU A 188 9.20 -36.60 -59.80
CA LEU A 188 8.22 -36.86 -60.85
C LEU A 188 8.86 -37.59 -62.01
N PRO A 189 8.30 -38.76 -62.41
CA PRO A 189 8.99 -39.63 -63.41
C PRO A 189 8.92 -39.18 -64.84
N PHE A 190 8.18 -38.10 -65.18
CA PHE A 190 7.96 -37.63 -66.55
C PHE A 190 8.42 -36.20 -66.80
N VAL A 191 8.94 -35.53 -65.77
CA VAL A 191 9.29 -34.12 -65.86
C VAL A 191 10.78 -33.93 -65.55
N GLY A 192 11.56 -33.46 -66.52
CA GLY A 192 12.93 -33.02 -66.24
C GLY A 192 12.94 -31.67 -65.51
N ILE A 193 13.53 -31.64 -64.34
CA ILE A 193 13.61 -30.44 -63.53
C ILE A 193 15.05 -30.12 -63.20
N ALA A 194 15.46 -28.88 -63.50
CA ALA A 194 16.76 -28.34 -63.13
C ALA A 194 16.57 -26.95 -62.50
N THR A 195 17.31 -26.62 -61.44
CA THR A 195 17.42 -25.29 -60.93
C THR A 195 18.76 -24.66 -61.26
N ILE A 196 18.74 -23.35 -61.42
CA ILE A 196 19.98 -22.61 -61.83
C ILE A 196 20.08 -21.45 -60.79
N ASP A 197 21.28 -21.28 -60.27
CA ASP A 197 21.62 -20.10 -59.48
C ASP A 197 22.01 -19.00 -60.48
N LEU A 198 21.16 -17.99 -60.63
CA LEU A 198 21.34 -16.91 -61.58
C LEU A 198 22.54 -16.00 -61.26
N ASP A 199 22.84 -15.84 -59.95
CA ASP A 199 23.94 -14.99 -59.52
C ASP A 199 25.30 -15.63 -59.83
N LYS A 200 25.44 -16.93 -59.60
CA LYS A 200 26.64 -17.71 -59.81
C LYS A 200 26.70 -18.32 -61.21
N ARG A 201 25.57 -18.32 -61.93
CA ARG A 201 25.41 -19.01 -63.22
C ARG A 201 25.75 -20.50 -63.14
N GLU A 202 25.52 -21.12 -62.02
CA GLU A 202 25.81 -22.53 -61.78
C GLU A 202 24.51 -23.33 -61.68
N TRP A 203 24.63 -24.63 -62.10
CA TRP A 203 23.52 -25.57 -61.88
C TRP A 203 23.36 -25.88 -60.43
N GLY A 204 22.10 -25.73 -59.93
CA GLY A 204 21.73 -26.14 -58.63
C GLY A 204 21.36 -27.63 -58.54
N ARG A 205 20.08 -27.91 -58.25
CA ARG A 205 19.58 -29.30 -58.23
C ARG A 205 19.04 -29.71 -59.59
N ILE A 206 19.35 -30.95 -60.00
CA ILE A 206 18.88 -31.53 -61.23
C ILE A 206 18.30 -32.90 -60.91
N ASN A 207 17.11 -33.26 -61.46
CA ASN A 207 16.56 -34.57 -61.28
C ASN A 207 17.03 -35.56 -62.35
N GLN A 208 16.91 -36.87 -62.10
CA GLN A 208 17.36 -37.90 -63.03
C GLN A 208 16.63 -37.80 -64.37
N GLN A 209 15.38 -37.46 -64.38
CA GLN A 209 14.59 -37.33 -65.62
C GLN A 209 15.13 -36.23 -66.54
N PHE A 210 15.64 -35.13 -66.00
CA PHE A 210 16.30 -34.09 -66.79
C PHE A 210 17.58 -34.61 -67.43
N VAL A 211 18.39 -35.38 -66.70
CA VAL A 211 19.59 -36.09 -67.21
C VAL A 211 19.25 -37.00 -68.40
N ASP A 212 18.16 -37.79 -68.20
CA ASP A 212 17.71 -38.74 -69.21
C ASP A 212 17.18 -38.05 -70.50
N ILE A 213 16.44 -36.94 -70.33
CA ILE A 213 15.92 -36.15 -71.49
C ILE A 213 17.04 -35.48 -72.27
N VAL A 214 18.02 -34.89 -71.58
CA VAL A 214 19.11 -34.16 -72.17
C VAL A 214 20.18 -35.11 -72.76
N GLY A 215 20.26 -36.32 -72.24
CA GLY A 215 21.20 -37.34 -72.67
C GLY A 215 22.65 -37.08 -72.24
N LEU A 216 22.87 -36.20 -71.25
CA LEU A 216 24.21 -35.86 -70.76
C LEU A 216 24.32 -36.27 -69.30
N SER A 217 25.49 -36.77 -68.88
CA SER A 217 25.69 -37.10 -67.47
C SER A 217 25.70 -35.87 -66.57
N PHE A 218 25.28 -36.03 -65.35
CA PHE A 218 25.25 -34.96 -64.36
C PHE A 218 26.58 -34.22 -64.21
N GLU A 219 27.70 -34.94 -64.20
CA GLU A 219 29.03 -34.35 -64.10
C GLU A 219 29.36 -33.47 -65.29
N ARG A 220 28.94 -33.89 -66.46
CA ARG A 220 29.19 -33.14 -67.74
C ARG A 220 28.32 -31.89 -67.81
N MET A 221 27.10 -31.93 -67.32
CA MET A 221 26.23 -30.76 -67.23
C MET A 221 26.74 -29.71 -66.21
N ARG A 222 27.36 -30.10 -65.15
CA ARG A 222 27.94 -29.14 -64.14
C ARG A 222 29.11 -28.35 -64.72
N THR A 223 29.81 -28.85 -65.77
CA THR A 223 30.90 -28.14 -66.44
C THR A 223 30.42 -27.24 -67.58
N MET A 224 29.12 -27.30 -67.91
CA MET A 224 28.52 -26.54 -69.02
C MET A 224 27.62 -25.44 -68.45
N THR A 225 27.56 -24.33 -69.17
CA THR A 225 26.58 -23.26 -68.83
C THR A 225 25.20 -23.57 -69.42
N TRP A 226 24.13 -23.09 -68.82
CA TRP A 226 22.77 -23.19 -69.36
C TRP A 226 22.72 -22.77 -70.85
N ALA A 227 23.38 -21.66 -71.17
CA ALA A 227 23.40 -21.11 -72.51
C ALA A 227 23.99 -22.06 -73.60
N SER A 228 24.83 -23.05 -73.25
CA SER A 228 25.39 -24.02 -74.15
C SER A 228 24.47 -25.20 -74.43
N LEU A 229 23.40 -25.39 -73.63
CA LEU A 229 22.43 -26.46 -73.82
C LEU A 229 21.22 -26.04 -74.67
N VAL A 230 20.94 -24.73 -74.76
CA VAL A 230 19.81 -24.19 -75.51
C VAL A 230 20.24 -24.04 -77.02
N SER A 231 19.45 -24.56 -77.93
CA SER A 231 19.71 -24.41 -79.36
C SER A 231 19.65 -22.95 -79.80
N GLU A 232 20.33 -22.59 -80.86
CA GLU A 232 20.40 -21.22 -81.35
C GLU A 232 19.03 -20.66 -81.75
N THR A 233 18.10 -21.53 -82.16
CA THR A 233 16.71 -21.20 -82.52
C THR A 233 15.82 -20.84 -81.25
N ASP A 234 16.13 -21.42 -80.10
CA ASP A 234 15.41 -21.14 -78.88
C ASP A 234 15.94 -19.88 -78.16
N ARG A 235 17.20 -19.51 -78.40
CA ARG A 235 17.80 -18.28 -77.85
C ARG A 235 17.16 -16.99 -78.38
N LEU A 236 16.56 -17.05 -79.56
CA LEU A 236 15.90 -15.88 -80.14
C LEU A 236 14.45 -15.73 -79.80
N ARG A 237 13.87 -16.65 -79.00
CA ARG A 237 12.47 -16.62 -78.54
C ARG A 237 12.27 -16.13 -77.11
N ASP A 238 13.29 -16.03 -76.31
CA ASP A 238 13.29 -15.42 -74.95
C ASP A 238 13.92 -14.01 -75.04
#